data_ae9d7345d45b8f2c47fff45cef3b689c
#
_entry.id   ae9d7345d45b8f2c47fff45cef3b689c
#
_cell.length_a   1.000
_cell.length_b   1.000
_cell.length_c   1.000
_cell.angle_alpha   90.00
_cell.angle_beta   90.00
_cell.angle_gamma   90.00
#
_symmetry.space_group_name_H-M   'P 1'
#
loop_
_entity.id
_entity.type
_entity.pdbx_description
1 polymer ?
#
loop_
_entity_poly.entity_id
_entity_poly.type
_entity_poly.pdbx_seq_one_letter_code
_entity_poly.pdbx_strand_id
1 'polypeptide(L)'
;MPLEQELMTEILGTPKDDFLASVRGALGRSTPSNPSPPYFRLEESLTDLEKMEQDLKERLLADHDQRINALVESARATAWNVNRFPNVEEATSYISDLLTTLGVQHAVRSNQPIFHQIPIDELLNDLSIESSVIDQIGAGQLSHTQARQKMIDADIGITGSDYCVVETGSVVILPRAGLSRLVSLGPPVHLAIVSPQEIVDTLDDVFLLRRLDYLRNGGDMGSYLNFISGPSRTADIEQTLVVGVHGPKEVHMVILG
;
A
#
# COMPACT_ATOMS: atom_id res chain seq x y z
N MET A 1 -17.28 -36.48 -18.44
CA MET A 1 -16.77 -35.29 -19.16
C MET A 1 -17.81 -34.20 -19.47
N PRO A 2 -19.11 -34.42 -19.79
CA PRO A 2 -20.07 -33.32 -19.92
C PRO A 2 -20.51 -32.72 -18.57
N LEU A 3 -20.61 -33.52 -17.51
CA LEU A 3 -21.09 -33.08 -16.17
C LEU A 3 -20.12 -32.15 -15.42
N GLU A 4 -18.82 -32.25 -15.64
CA GLU A 4 -17.85 -31.36 -15.03
C GLU A 4 -17.84 -29.97 -15.68
N GLN A 5 -18.14 -29.85 -16.93
CA GLN A 5 -18.25 -28.56 -17.62
C GLN A 5 -19.54 -27.82 -17.24
N GLU A 6 -20.67 -28.51 -17.02
CA GLU A 6 -21.91 -27.90 -16.53
C GLU A 6 -21.76 -27.42 -15.06
N LEU A 7 -21.13 -28.23 -14.20
CA LEU A 7 -20.87 -27.81 -12.79
C LEU A 7 -19.91 -26.61 -12.69
N MET A 8 -18.91 -26.51 -13.57
CA MET A 8 -18.02 -25.35 -13.61
C MET A 8 -18.72 -24.08 -14.07
N THR A 9 -19.71 -24.16 -14.94
CA THR A 9 -20.50 -22.99 -15.38
C THR A 9 -21.42 -22.46 -14.29
N GLU A 10 -21.97 -23.34 -13.43
CA GLU A 10 -22.77 -22.91 -12.26
C GLU A 10 -21.93 -22.25 -11.17
N ILE A 11 -20.66 -22.62 -11.01
CA ILE A 11 -19.74 -22.05 -9.98
C ILE A 11 -19.15 -20.70 -10.42
N LEU A 12 -19.03 -20.43 -11.73
CA LEU A 12 -18.40 -19.23 -12.26
C LEU A 12 -19.39 -18.05 -12.52
N GLY A 13 -20.68 -18.23 -12.26
CA GLY A 13 -21.70 -17.21 -12.49
C GLY A 13 -21.95 -16.93 -13.99
N THR A 14 -22.63 -15.85 -14.28
CA THR A 14 -22.97 -15.45 -15.65
C THR A 14 -21.70 -15.10 -16.43
N PRO A 15 -21.48 -15.63 -17.66
CA PRO A 15 -20.37 -15.24 -18.52
C PRO A 15 -20.31 -13.72 -18.70
N LYS A 16 -19.12 -13.17 -18.80
CA LYS A 16 -18.90 -11.71 -18.88
C LYS A 16 -19.73 -11.03 -19.98
N ASP A 17 -19.80 -11.65 -21.16
CA ASP A 17 -20.52 -11.07 -22.31
C ASP A 17 -22.02 -11.07 -22.08
N ASP A 18 -22.58 -12.12 -21.49
CA ASP A 18 -23.99 -12.23 -21.13
C ASP A 18 -24.37 -11.23 -20.03
N PHE A 19 -23.50 -11.09 -19.02
CA PHE A 19 -23.67 -10.09 -17.97
C PHE A 19 -23.67 -8.67 -18.56
N LEU A 20 -22.68 -8.35 -19.41
CA LEU A 20 -22.59 -7.04 -20.06
C LEU A 20 -23.76 -6.78 -21.00
N ALA A 21 -24.26 -7.81 -21.71
CA ALA A 21 -25.44 -7.70 -22.57
C ALA A 21 -26.70 -7.41 -21.74
N SER A 22 -26.86 -8.08 -20.59
CA SER A 22 -27.96 -7.85 -19.67
C SER A 22 -27.94 -6.42 -19.13
N VAL A 23 -26.79 -5.93 -18.68
CA VAL A 23 -26.62 -4.55 -18.19
C VAL A 23 -26.91 -3.52 -19.29
N ARG A 24 -26.42 -3.74 -20.51
CA ARG A 24 -26.73 -2.86 -21.66
C ARG A 24 -28.22 -2.82 -21.97
N GLY A 25 -28.88 -4.00 -21.97
CA GLY A 25 -30.32 -4.10 -22.15
C GLY A 25 -31.11 -3.32 -21.12
N ALA A 26 -30.75 -3.46 -19.83
CA ALA A 26 -31.38 -2.73 -18.73
C ALA A 26 -31.17 -1.19 -18.82
N LEU A 27 -30.04 -0.76 -19.38
CA LEU A 27 -29.74 0.66 -19.63
C LEU A 27 -30.33 1.21 -20.96
N GLY A 28 -31.08 0.41 -21.71
CA GLY A 28 -31.61 0.79 -23.04
C GLY A 28 -30.53 1.00 -24.10
N ARG A 29 -29.32 0.44 -23.93
CA ARG A 29 -28.18 0.58 -24.83
C ARG A 29 -28.10 -0.66 -25.73
N SER A 30 -28.50 -0.55 -26.98
CA SER A 30 -28.52 -1.68 -27.95
C SER A 30 -27.17 -1.95 -28.61
N THR A 31 -26.26 -1.01 -28.58
CA THR A 31 -24.91 -1.12 -29.17
C THR A 31 -23.82 -0.94 -28.09
N PRO A 32 -22.66 -1.58 -28.23
CA PRO A 32 -21.50 -1.21 -27.45
C PRO A 32 -21.27 0.30 -27.58
N SER A 33 -21.13 1.01 -26.48
CA SER A 33 -20.71 2.41 -26.54
C SER A 33 -19.41 2.48 -27.35
N ASN A 34 -19.28 3.49 -28.18
CA ASN A 34 -17.97 3.81 -28.75
C ASN A 34 -16.93 3.77 -27.62
N PRO A 35 -15.76 3.21 -27.85
CA PRO A 35 -14.70 3.27 -26.87
C PRO A 35 -14.58 4.72 -26.44
N SER A 36 -14.47 4.95 -25.13
CA SER A 36 -14.18 6.29 -24.63
C SER A 36 -13.02 6.86 -25.41
N PRO A 37 -13.04 8.13 -25.79
CA PRO A 37 -11.90 8.73 -26.47
C PRO A 37 -10.66 8.44 -25.63
N PRO A 38 -9.54 8.07 -26.26
CA PRO A 38 -8.33 7.76 -25.54
C PRO A 38 -7.97 8.94 -24.63
N TYR A 39 -7.67 8.65 -23.38
CA TYR A 39 -7.20 9.68 -22.47
C TYR A 39 -5.81 10.10 -22.93
N PHE A 40 -5.63 11.37 -23.30
CA PHE A 40 -4.40 11.86 -23.95
C PHE A 40 -3.11 11.50 -23.18
N ARG A 41 -3.16 11.45 -21.83
CA ARG A 41 -2.04 11.02 -20.99
C ARG A 41 -1.72 9.50 -21.07
N LEU A 42 -2.55 8.71 -21.75
CA LEU A 42 -2.27 7.28 -21.99
C LEU A 42 -1.66 7.03 -23.37
N GLU A 43 -1.49 8.07 -24.20
CA GLU A 43 -0.92 7.99 -25.55
C GLU A 43 0.61 8.18 -25.60
N GLU A 44 1.22 8.64 -24.50
CA GLU A 44 2.67 8.86 -24.44
C GLU A 44 3.43 7.56 -24.66
N SER A 45 4.46 7.64 -25.48
CA SER A 45 5.34 6.51 -25.77
C SER A 45 6.23 6.15 -24.57
N LEU A 46 6.80 4.93 -24.58
CA LEU A 46 7.79 4.55 -23.57
C LEU A 46 8.95 5.54 -23.50
N THR A 47 9.43 6.02 -24.64
CA THR A 47 10.55 7.00 -24.71
C THR A 47 10.17 8.33 -24.07
N ASP A 48 8.94 8.82 -24.27
CA ASP A 48 8.48 10.05 -23.64
C ASP A 48 8.42 9.91 -22.12
N LEU A 49 7.88 8.78 -21.64
CA LEU A 49 7.79 8.48 -20.22
C LEU A 49 9.17 8.30 -19.56
N GLU A 50 10.15 7.69 -20.27
CA GLU A 50 11.51 7.56 -19.78
C GLU A 50 12.20 8.92 -19.65
N LYS A 51 11.93 9.86 -20.56
CA LYS A 51 12.39 11.22 -20.42
C LYS A 51 11.75 11.93 -19.20
N MET A 52 10.44 11.77 -19.02
CA MET A 52 9.74 12.32 -17.85
C MET A 52 10.27 11.70 -16.54
N GLU A 53 10.62 10.41 -16.53
CA GLU A 53 11.26 9.77 -15.38
C GLU A 53 12.62 10.40 -15.06
N GLN A 54 13.42 10.71 -16.09
CA GLN A 54 14.71 11.35 -15.90
C GLN A 54 14.56 12.77 -15.31
N ASP A 55 13.64 13.57 -15.86
CA ASP A 55 13.31 14.89 -15.34
C ASP A 55 12.80 14.80 -13.88
N LEU A 56 11.98 13.80 -13.57
CA LEU A 56 11.52 13.52 -12.22
C LEU A 56 12.70 13.21 -11.27
N LYS A 57 13.59 12.30 -11.65
CA LYS A 57 14.75 11.93 -10.83
C LYS A 57 15.64 13.15 -10.53
N GLU A 58 15.90 14.00 -11.51
CA GLU A 58 16.68 15.23 -11.33
C GLU A 58 16.00 16.17 -10.33
N ARG A 59 14.70 16.36 -10.45
CA ARG A 59 13.91 17.15 -9.50
C ARG A 59 13.93 16.55 -8.10
N LEU A 60 13.78 15.23 -7.98
CA LEU A 60 13.79 14.55 -6.69
C LEU A 60 15.15 14.62 -5.98
N LEU A 61 16.26 14.71 -6.72
CA LEU A 61 17.58 14.87 -6.13
C LEU A 61 17.88 16.32 -5.67
N ALA A 62 17.29 17.32 -6.33
CA ALA A 62 17.63 18.72 -6.09
C ALA A 62 17.20 19.24 -4.69
N ASP A 63 16.05 18.82 -4.19
CA ASP A 63 15.40 19.40 -3.00
C ASP A 63 15.06 18.34 -1.94
N HIS A 64 15.96 17.39 -1.73
CA HIS A 64 15.73 16.21 -0.88
C HIS A 64 15.24 16.56 0.54
N ASP A 65 15.96 17.40 1.28
CA ASP A 65 15.58 17.77 2.65
C ASP A 65 14.28 18.56 2.72
N GLN A 66 14.06 19.47 1.77
CA GLN A 66 12.82 20.25 1.69
C GLN A 66 11.63 19.33 1.44
N ARG A 67 11.79 18.32 0.59
CA ARG A 67 10.74 17.31 0.30
C ARG A 67 10.40 16.48 1.51
N ILE A 68 11.40 15.99 2.27
CA ILE A 68 11.15 15.25 3.51
C ILE A 68 10.36 16.12 4.50
N ASN A 69 10.76 17.38 4.69
CA ASN A 69 10.07 18.28 5.60
C ASN A 69 8.63 18.56 5.14
N ALA A 70 8.41 18.74 3.84
CA ALA A 70 7.07 18.90 3.27
C ALA A 70 6.19 17.64 3.47
N LEU A 71 6.77 16.43 3.32
CA LEU A 71 6.06 15.18 3.64
C LEU A 71 5.69 15.11 5.13
N VAL A 72 6.60 15.49 6.03
CA VAL A 72 6.32 15.53 7.47
C VAL A 72 5.12 16.42 7.78
N GLU A 73 5.04 17.60 7.17
CA GLU A 73 3.93 18.54 7.35
C GLU A 73 2.61 17.99 6.81
N SER A 74 2.61 17.52 5.58
CA SER A 74 1.39 16.99 4.93
C SER A 74 0.88 15.72 5.60
N ALA A 75 1.78 14.81 6.02
CA ALA A 75 1.39 13.60 6.73
C ALA A 75 0.84 13.91 8.13
N ARG A 76 1.41 14.89 8.86
CA ARG A 76 0.83 15.36 10.12
C ARG A 76 -0.57 15.96 9.94
N ALA A 77 -0.78 16.69 8.85
CA ALA A 77 -2.10 17.24 8.53
C ALA A 77 -3.17 16.15 8.29
N THR A 78 -2.76 14.97 7.84
CA THR A 78 -3.62 13.78 7.70
C THR A 78 -3.60 12.86 8.93
N ALA A 79 -3.05 13.34 10.05
CA ALA A 79 -3.00 12.68 11.36
C ALA A 79 -2.12 11.42 11.42
N TRP A 80 -1.03 11.40 10.70
CA TRP A 80 0.08 10.50 10.97
C TRP A 80 0.89 11.03 12.18
N ASN A 81 1.36 10.11 13.03
CA ASN A 81 2.42 10.37 13.98
C ASN A 81 3.76 10.24 13.24
N VAL A 82 4.33 11.37 12.82
CA VAL A 82 5.52 11.39 11.94
C VAL A 82 6.77 11.79 12.70
N ASN A 83 7.81 10.99 12.54
CA ASN A 83 9.14 11.26 13.05
C ASN A 83 10.20 11.00 11.97
N ARG A 84 11.19 11.90 11.88
CA ARG A 84 12.34 11.80 11.00
C ARG A 84 13.58 11.52 11.83
N PHE A 85 14.43 10.59 11.39
CA PHE A 85 15.66 10.20 12.08
C PHE A 85 16.85 10.24 11.12
N PRO A 86 17.99 10.81 11.55
CA PRO A 86 19.18 10.94 10.69
C PRO A 86 19.90 9.61 10.46
N ASN A 87 19.62 8.60 11.27
CA ASN A 87 20.25 7.28 11.18
C ASN A 87 19.34 6.16 11.69
N VAL A 88 19.74 4.94 11.39
CA VAL A 88 19.00 3.71 11.72
C VAL A 88 18.94 3.48 13.23
N GLU A 89 19.99 3.80 13.97
CA GLU A 89 20.10 3.57 15.40
C GLU A 89 19.05 4.38 16.18
N GLU A 90 18.91 5.66 15.83
CA GLU A 90 17.88 6.52 16.46
C GLU A 90 16.46 6.10 16.09
N ALA A 91 16.26 5.72 14.82
CA ALA A 91 14.98 5.19 14.36
C ALA A 91 14.61 3.89 15.09
N THR A 92 15.56 2.97 15.26
CA THR A 92 15.36 1.71 15.97
C THR A 92 15.06 1.93 17.44
N SER A 93 15.77 2.86 18.09
CA SER A 93 15.49 3.25 19.49
C SER A 93 14.07 3.80 19.65
N TYR A 94 13.65 4.71 18.77
CA TYR A 94 12.29 5.24 18.78
C TYR A 94 11.24 4.14 18.58
N ILE A 95 11.46 3.21 17.64
CA ILE A 95 10.55 2.10 17.38
C ILE A 95 10.45 1.21 18.62
N SER A 96 11.57 0.93 19.30
CA SER A 96 11.60 0.16 20.55
C SER A 96 10.73 0.80 21.63
N ASP A 97 10.90 2.12 21.84
CA ASP A 97 10.13 2.88 22.82
C ASP A 97 8.63 2.91 22.46
N LEU A 98 8.31 3.05 21.18
CA LEU A 98 6.95 3.03 20.67
C LEU A 98 6.27 1.68 20.95
N LEU A 99 6.91 0.56 20.56
CA LEU A 99 6.38 -0.79 20.77
C LEU A 99 6.17 -1.10 22.25
N THR A 100 7.11 -0.67 23.10
CA THR A 100 7.01 -0.81 24.56
C THR A 100 5.87 0.02 25.13
N THR A 101 5.74 1.27 24.71
CA THR A 101 4.69 2.19 25.17
C THR A 101 3.30 1.72 24.78
N LEU A 102 3.15 1.15 23.58
CA LEU A 102 1.90 0.57 23.09
C LEU A 102 1.58 -0.79 23.72
N GLY A 103 2.53 -1.41 24.42
CA GLY A 103 2.38 -2.74 25.03
C GLY A 103 2.15 -3.85 24.00
N VAL A 104 2.81 -3.74 22.85
CA VAL A 104 2.69 -4.70 21.74
C VAL A 104 3.15 -6.09 22.18
N GLN A 105 2.34 -7.10 21.91
CA GLN A 105 2.65 -8.52 22.14
C GLN A 105 2.78 -9.29 20.83
N HIS A 106 2.00 -8.91 19.82
CA HIS A 106 1.95 -9.57 18.52
C HIS A 106 2.15 -8.56 17.40
N ALA A 107 3.13 -8.81 16.54
CA ALA A 107 3.42 -7.99 15.39
C ALA A 107 3.33 -8.79 14.09
N VAL A 108 2.83 -8.15 13.03
CA VAL A 108 2.98 -8.66 11.66
C VAL A 108 3.74 -7.65 10.83
N ARG A 109 4.62 -8.14 9.96
CA ARG A 109 5.31 -7.26 9.03
C ARG A 109 5.27 -7.77 7.60
N SER A 110 5.42 -6.83 6.66
CA SER A 110 5.66 -7.12 5.26
C SER A 110 7.13 -7.54 5.02
N ASN A 111 7.41 -8.04 3.81
CA ASN A 111 8.77 -8.38 3.40
C ASN A 111 9.28 -7.37 2.34
N GLN A 112 9.43 -6.11 2.75
CA GLN A 112 9.94 -5.04 1.88
C GLN A 112 11.44 -4.80 2.12
N PRO A 113 12.19 -4.28 1.11
CA PRO A 113 13.66 -4.14 1.19
C PRO A 113 14.15 -3.29 2.36
N ILE A 114 13.35 -2.37 2.87
CA ILE A 114 13.70 -1.50 4.00
C ILE A 114 14.10 -2.29 5.25
N PHE A 115 13.55 -3.50 5.43
CA PHE A 115 13.87 -4.37 6.57
C PHE A 115 15.26 -5.02 6.50
N HIS A 116 15.98 -4.86 5.38
CA HIS A 116 17.41 -5.16 5.32
C HIS A 116 18.28 -4.03 5.90
N GLN A 117 17.72 -2.84 6.08
CA GLN A 117 18.42 -1.69 6.65
C GLN A 117 18.10 -1.53 8.14
N ILE A 118 16.85 -1.75 8.54
CA ILE A 118 16.42 -1.68 9.94
C ILE A 118 16.27 -3.08 10.51
N PRO A 119 16.94 -3.43 11.62
CA PRO A 119 16.92 -4.77 12.23
C PRO A 119 15.63 -5.01 13.04
N ILE A 120 14.46 -4.91 12.37
CA ILE A 120 13.16 -5.03 13.04
C ILE A 120 12.96 -6.40 13.68
N ASP A 121 13.41 -7.49 13.05
CA ASP A 121 13.24 -8.84 13.60
C ASP A 121 14.04 -9.03 14.89
N GLU A 122 15.27 -8.50 14.94
CA GLU A 122 16.10 -8.53 16.14
C GLU A 122 15.45 -7.70 17.26
N LEU A 123 14.98 -6.52 16.94
CA LEU A 123 14.28 -5.64 17.89
C LEU A 123 13.02 -6.29 18.48
N LEU A 124 12.18 -6.92 17.64
CA LEU A 124 10.97 -7.62 18.10
C LEU A 124 11.32 -8.80 19.01
N ASN A 125 12.38 -9.57 18.68
CA ASN A 125 12.88 -10.67 19.52
C ASN A 125 13.41 -10.17 20.87
N ASP A 126 14.19 -9.09 20.89
CA ASP A 126 14.74 -8.49 22.13
C ASP A 126 13.63 -8.03 23.06
N LEU A 127 12.54 -7.51 22.51
CA LEU A 127 11.34 -7.11 23.26
C LEU A 127 10.41 -8.29 23.59
N SER A 128 10.74 -9.53 23.20
CA SER A 128 9.91 -10.71 23.38
C SER A 128 8.52 -10.58 22.71
N ILE A 129 8.42 -9.86 21.60
CA ILE A 129 7.20 -9.69 20.81
C ILE A 129 7.10 -10.84 19.80
N GLU A 130 5.98 -11.58 19.83
CA GLU A 130 5.72 -12.60 18.80
C GLU A 130 5.52 -11.93 17.44
N SER A 131 6.37 -12.25 16.48
CA SER A 131 6.31 -11.64 15.15
C SER A 131 6.05 -12.64 14.03
N SER A 132 5.41 -12.19 12.96
CA SER A 132 5.19 -12.99 11.75
C SER A 132 5.45 -12.15 10.50
N VAL A 133 6.30 -12.68 9.63
CA VAL A 133 6.55 -12.10 8.30
C VAL A 133 5.49 -12.62 7.34
N ILE A 134 4.78 -11.72 6.70
CA ILE A 134 3.74 -12.06 5.71
C ILE A 134 4.35 -11.88 4.31
N ASP A 135 5.10 -12.90 3.86
CA ASP A 135 5.78 -12.85 2.57
C ASP A 135 5.18 -13.79 1.51
N GLN A 136 5.08 -15.07 1.79
CA GLN A 136 4.59 -16.05 0.82
C GLN A 136 3.43 -16.86 1.38
N ILE A 137 2.23 -16.35 1.21
CA ILE A 137 1.02 -17.10 1.55
C ILE A 137 0.89 -18.26 0.55
N GLY A 138 0.90 -19.49 1.07
CA GLY A 138 0.72 -20.70 0.25
C GLY A 138 2.00 -21.40 -0.23
N ALA A 139 3.19 -20.82 -0.03
CA ALA A 139 4.47 -21.45 -0.41
C ALA A 139 5.09 -22.30 0.75
N GLY A 140 4.29 -22.82 1.66
CA GLY A 140 4.70 -23.85 2.62
C GLY A 140 4.83 -23.41 4.09
N GLN A 141 4.69 -22.16 4.45
CA GLN A 141 4.78 -21.71 5.85
C GLN A 141 3.42 -21.39 6.47
N LEU A 142 2.56 -20.62 5.77
CA LEU A 142 1.24 -20.26 6.28
C LEU A 142 0.16 -20.48 5.22
N SER A 143 -0.96 -21.06 5.61
CA SER A 143 -2.16 -21.05 4.79
C SER A 143 -2.76 -19.63 4.72
N HIS A 144 -3.58 -19.34 3.70
CA HIS A 144 -4.29 -18.06 3.60
C HIS A 144 -5.10 -17.72 4.86
N THR A 145 -5.75 -18.71 5.45
CA THR A 145 -6.55 -18.54 6.67
C THR A 145 -5.67 -18.19 7.87
N GLN A 146 -4.54 -18.90 8.05
CA GLN A 146 -3.61 -18.64 9.14
C GLN A 146 -2.94 -17.27 9.01
N ALA A 147 -2.48 -16.91 7.81
CA ALA A 147 -1.89 -15.60 7.57
C ALA A 147 -2.90 -14.46 7.84
N ARG A 148 -4.15 -14.64 7.38
CA ARG A 148 -5.23 -13.67 7.67
C ARG A 148 -5.49 -13.55 9.16
N GLN A 149 -5.57 -14.66 9.88
CA GLN A 149 -5.82 -14.64 11.31
C GLN A 149 -4.71 -13.92 12.07
N LYS A 150 -3.43 -14.22 11.75
CA LYS A 150 -2.29 -13.51 12.35
C LYS A 150 -2.33 -11.99 12.11
N MET A 151 -2.75 -11.55 10.92
CA MET A 151 -2.87 -10.12 10.61
C MET A 151 -4.04 -9.44 11.35
N ILE A 152 -5.09 -10.18 11.67
CA ILE A 152 -6.25 -9.66 12.43
C ILE A 152 -5.94 -9.63 13.94
N ASP A 153 -5.22 -10.63 14.44
CA ASP A 153 -4.92 -10.77 15.86
C ASP A 153 -3.70 -9.94 16.30
N ALA A 154 -2.94 -9.39 15.35
CA ALA A 154 -1.77 -8.57 15.65
C ALA A 154 -2.14 -7.21 16.24
N ASP A 155 -1.33 -6.73 17.20
CA ASP A 155 -1.45 -5.41 17.81
C ASP A 155 -0.94 -4.32 16.87
N ILE A 156 0.07 -4.66 16.04
CA ILE A 156 0.71 -3.74 15.10
C ILE A 156 1.04 -4.42 13.76
N GLY A 157 0.84 -3.66 12.68
CA GLY A 157 1.34 -4.01 11.37
C GLY A 157 2.49 -3.09 10.97
N ILE A 158 3.63 -3.66 10.56
CA ILE A 158 4.82 -2.92 10.19
C ILE A 158 5.08 -3.11 8.69
N THR A 159 5.15 -2.00 7.95
CA THR A 159 5.43 -2.02 6.51
C THR A 159 6.55 -1.05 6.14
N GLY A 160 7.19 -1.29 5.02
CA GLY A 160 7.84 -0.23 4.28
C GLY A 160 6.83 0.55 3.45
N SER A 161 7.32 1.33 2.49
CA SER A 161 6.53 1.97 1.44
C SER A 161 7.05 1.57 0.06
N ASP A 162 6.22 1.72 -0.96
CA ASP A 162 6.68 1.70 -2.35
C ASP A 162 6.86 3.15 -2.83
N TYR A 163 5.98 4.05 -2.38
CA TYR A 163 6.11 5.51 -2.54
C TYR A 163 5.53 6.22 -1.31
N CYS A 164 5.98 7.46 -1.09
CA CYS A 164 5.34 8.42 -0.18
C CYS A 164 5.08 9.71 -0.93
N VAL A 165 3.84 10.20 -0.88
CA VAL A 165 3.38 11.35 -1.68
C VAL A 165 3.28 12.58 -0.80
N VAL A 166 4.09 13.60 -1.11
CA VAL A 166 4.11 14.88 -0.37
C VAL A 166 2.76 15.59 -0.47
N GLU A 167 2.19 15.66 -1.67
CA GLU A 167 0.92 16.35 -1.94
C GLU A 167 -0.23 15.92 -1.02
N THR A 168 -0.27 14.65 -0.64
CA THR A 168 -1.39 14.06 0.10
C THR A 168 -1.01 13.53 1.48
N GLY A 169 0.28 13.55 1.84
CA GLY A 169 0.78 12.94 3.07
C GLY A 169 0.52 11.43 3.13
N SER A 170 0.58 10.75 1.99
CA SER A 170 0.16 9.36 1.87
C SER A 170 1.34 8.41 1.71
N VAL A 171 1.25 7.26 2.37
CA VAL A 171 2.06 6.07 2.08
C VAL A 171 1.36 5.26 1.00
N VAL A 172 2.10 4.86 -0.02
CA VAL A 172 1.61 3.99 -1.10
C VAL A 172 2.22 2.61 -0.94
N ILE A 173 1.38 1.60 -0.94
CA ILE A 173 1.78 0.19 -0.92
C ILE A 173 1.20 -0.48 -2.16
N LEU A 174 2.05 -1.20 -2.89
CA LEU A 174 1.70 -1.98 -4.07
C LEU A 174 1.54 -3.46 -3.67
N PRO A 175 0.33 -3.93 -3.41
CA PRO A 175 0.11 -5.34 -3.07
C PRO A 175 0.57 -6.26 -4.19
N ARG A 176 1.33 -7.28 -3.83
CA ARG A 176 1.90 -8.28 -4.72
C ARG A 176 2.15 -9.58 -3.96
N ALA A 177 2.60 -10.61 -4.65
CA ALA A 177 3.04 -11.82 -3.96
C ALA A 177 4.07 -11.46 -2.87
N GLY A 178 3.82 -11.88 -1.63
CA GLY A 178 4.65 -11.54 -0.48
C GLY A 178 4.37 -10.18 0.18
N LEU A 179 3.43 -9.42 -0.30
CA LEU A 179 3.05 -8.13 0.29
C LEU A 179 1.53 -7.98 0.35
N SER A 180 0.93 -8.40 1.46
CA SER A 180 -0.51 -8.27 1.69
C SER A 180 -0.86 -6.90 2.24
N ARG A 181 -1.89 -6.26 1.70
CA ARG A 181 -2.47 -5.03 2.25
C ARG A 181 -2.98 -5.18 3.69
N LEU A 182 -3.35 -6.40 4.10
CA LEU A 182 -3.87 -6.63 5.43
C LEU A 182 -2.83 -6.39 6.53
N VAL A 183 -1.52 -6.39 6.22
CA VAL A 183 -0.49 -5.99 7.18
C VAL A 183 -0.71 -4.56 7.65
N SER A 184 -1.08 -3.65 6.75
CA SER A 184 -1.36 -2.25 7.08
C SER A 184 -2.80 -1.95 7.48
N LEU A 185 -3.74 -2.87 7.23
CA LEU A 185 -5.17 -2.62 7.43
C LEU A 185 -5.83 -3.47 8.53
N GLY A 186 -5.25 -4.63 8.86
CA GLY A 186 -5.80 -5.55 9.85
C GLY A 186 -5.56 -5.09 11.29
N PRO A 187 -4.31 -4.83 11.67
CA PRO A 187 -3.98 -4.42 13.03
C PRO A 187 -4.51 -3.02 13.40
N PRO A 188 -4.77 -2.77 14.69
CA PRO A 188 -5.24 -1.47 15.17
C PRO A 188 -4.21 -0.36 15.07
N VAL A 189 -2.92 -0.70 14.97
CA VAL A 189 -1.81 0.23 14.77
C VAL A 189 -1.05 -0.12 13.50
N HIS A 190 -0.70 0.87 12.70
CA HIS A 190 0.17 0.70 11.53
C HIS A 190 1.42 1.57 11.68
N LEU A 191 2.59 0.96 11.54
CA LEU A 191 3.89 1.61 11.45
C LEU A 191 4.42 1.48 10.02
N ALA A 192 4.60 2.61 9.34
CA ALA A 192 5.25 2.69 8.04
C ALA A 192 6.69 3.19 8.20
N ILE A 193 7.65 2.46 7.69
CA ILE A 193 9.06 2.85 7.62
C ILE A 193 9.36 3.31 6.19
N VAL A 194 9.84 4.55 6.07
CA VAL A 194 9.96 5.25 4.80
C VAL A 194 11.43 5.54 4.52
N SER A 195 11.88 5.12 3.35
CA SER A 195 13.17 5.54 2.79
C SER A 195 13.00 6.86 2.03
N PRO A 196 13.96 7.79 2.14
CA PRO A 196 13.90 9.06 1.41
C PRO A 196 13.76 8.93 -0.10
N GLN A 197 14.30 7.85 -0.67
CA GLN A 197 14.23 7.54 -2.11
C GLN A 197 12.82 7.21 -2.60
N GLU A 198 11.91 6.88 -1.68
CA GLU A 198 10.51 6.53 -1.98
C GLU A 198 9.59 7.76 -1.98
N ILE A 199 10.12 8.94 -1.61
CA ILE A 199 9.33 10.18 -1.49
C ILE A 199 9.24 10.86 -2.84
N VAL A 200 8.00 11.06 -3.32
CA VAL A 200 7.67 11.79 -4.54
C VAL A 200 6.76 12.98 -4.23
N ASP A 201 6.73 13.98 -5.11
CA ASP A 201 6.00 15.22 -4.83
C ASP A 201 4.49 15.05 -4.99
N THR A 202 4.04 14.37 -6.06
CA THR A 202 2.63 14.35 -6.47
C THR A 202 2.11 12.94 -6.77
N LEU A 203 0.78 12.82 -6.84
CA LEU A 203 0.13 11.60 -7.34
C LEU A 203 0.47 11.34 -8.80
N ASP A 204 0.64 12.38 -9.62
CA ASP A 204 1.04 12.25 -11.02
C ASP A 204 2.41 11.57 -11.16
N ASP A 205 3.34 11.82 -10.22
CA ASP A 205 4.65 11.14 -10.18
C ASP A 205 4.49 9.63 -9.94
N VAL A 206 3.61 9.25 -9.01
CA VAL A 206 3.32 7.83 -8.77
C VAL A 206 2.76 7.18 -10.03
N PHE A 207 1.79 7.82 -10.69
CA PHE A 207 1.18 7.26 -11.89
C PHE A 207 2.14 7.21 -13.08
N LEU A 208 3.04 8.18 -13.21
CA LEU A 208 4.12 8.15 -14.20
C LEU A 208 5.00 6.90 -14.01
N LEU A 209 5.51 6.69 -12.78
CA LEU A 209 6.37 5.56 -12.45
C LEU A 209 5.64 4.22 -12.63
N ARG A 210 4.38 4.12 -12.21
CA ARG A 210 3.56 2.91 -12.38
C ARG A 210 3.29 2.60 -13.84
N ARG A 211 3.07 3.61 -14.65
CA ARG A 211 2.87 3.42 -16.10
C ARG A 211 4.15 2.94 -16.78
N LEU A 212 5.30 3.46 -16.39
CA LEU A 212 6.59 2.97 -16.85
C LEU A 212 6.80 1.50 -16.48
N ASP A 213 6.53 1.14 -15.24
CA ASP A 213 6.60 -0.25 -14.78
C ASP A 213 5.69 -1.17 -15.61
N TYR A 214 4.45 -0.73 -15.88
CA TYR A 214 3.52 -1.47 -16.73
C TYR A 214 4.08 -1.75 -18.11
N LEU A 215 4.65 -0.73 -18.77
CA LEU A 215 5.22 -0.89 -20.11
C LEU A 215 6.49 -1.72 -20.11
N ARG A 216 7.35 -1.58 -19.09
CA ARG A 216 8.61 -2.33 -18.94
C ARG A 216 8.37 -3.80 -18.58
N ASN A 217 7.32 -4.09 -17.83
CA ASN A 217 6.97 -5.43 -17.34
C ASN A 217 5.96 -6.16 -18.24
N GLY A 218 5.83 -5.78 -19.49
CA GLY A 218 4.99 -6.50 -20.47
C GLY A 218 3.49 -6.40 -20.20
N GLY A 219 3.03 -5.32 -19.55
CA GLY A 219 1.61 -5.05 -19.34
C GLY A 219 1.06 -5.53 -18.00
N ASP A 220 1.90 -5.84 -17.02
CA ASP A 220 1.47 -6.14 -15.65
C ASP A 220 1.63 -4.91 -14.75
N MET A 221 0.53 -4.43 -14.20
CA MET A 221 0.47 -3.30 -13.27
C MET A 221 0.15 -3.73 -11.84
N GLY A 222 -0.06 -5.02 -11.62
CA GLY A 222 -0.61 -5.55 -10.37
C GLY A 222 -2.12 -5.31 -10.24
N SER A 223 -2.69 -5.77 -9.12
CA SER A 223 -4.15 -5.79 -8.95
C SER A 223 -4.73 -4.44 -8.54
N TYR A 224 -3.99 -3.65 -7.77
CA TYR A 224 -4.41 -2.31 -7.33
C TYR A 224 -3.30 -1.54 -6.60
N LEU A 225 -3.56 -0.25 -6.33
CA LEU A 225 -2.73 0.65 -5.54
C LEU A 225 -3.42 0.91 -4.20
N ASN A 226 -2.68 0.84 -3.10
CA ASN A 226 -3.18 1.16 -1.77
C ASN A 226 -2.56 2.46 -1.29
N PHE A 227 -3.39 3.52 -1.19
CA PHE A 227 -3.00 4.82 -0.65
C PHE A 227 -3.49 4.91 0.80
N ILE A 228 -2.58 5.16 1.73
CA ILE A 228 -2.86 5.29 3.16
C ILE A 228 -2.57 6.72 3.56
N SER A 229 -3.64 7.49 3.80
CA SER A 229 -3.59 8.94 4.10
C SER A 229 -4.06 9.19 5.53
N GLY A 230 -3.38 8.60 6.51
CA GLY A 230 -3.73 8.71 7.92
C GLY A 230 -4.56 7.53 8.47
N PRO A 231 -5.06 7.62 9.71
CA PRO A 231 -5.86 6.58 10.35
C PRO A 231 -7.21 6.39 9.69
N SER A 232 -7.78 5.19 9.84
CA SER A 232 -9.12 4.88 9.34
C SER A 232 -10.16 5.79 9.98
N ARG A 233 -10.90 6.52 9.17
CA ARG A 233 -11.99 7.41 9.60
C ARG A 233 -13.25 7.12 8.80
N THR A 234 -14.32 6.87 9.50
CA THR A 234 -15.66 6.64 8.90
C THR A 234 -16.63 7.66 9.45
N ALA A 235 -17.32 8.38 8.57
CA ALA A 235 -18.44 9.22 8.97
C ALA A 235 -19.70 8.35 9.00
N ASP A 236 -20.32 8.23 10.15
CA ASP A 236 -21.56 7.49 10.33
C ASP A 236 -22.78 8.32 9.90
N ILE A 237 -23.90 7.61 9.69
CA ILE A 237 -25.22 8.17 9.33
C ILE A 237 -25.67 9.24 10.35
N GLU A 238 -25.22 9.17 11.59
CA GLU A 238 -25.49 10.12 12.67
C GLU A 238 -24.49 11.30 12.76
N GLN A 239 -23.66 11.52 11.73
CA GLN A 239 -22.62 12.56 11.68
C GLN A 239 -21.53 12.44 12.77
N THR A 240 -21.38 11.27 13.36
CA THR A 240 -20.32 10.97 14.32
C THR A 240 -19.11 10.39 13.60
N LEU A 241 -17.94 11.02 13.75
CA LEU A 241 -16.69 10.49 13.21
C LEU A 241 -16.20 9.33 14.06
N VAL A 242 -16.15 8.13 13.49
CA VAL A 242 -15.62 6.92 14.14
C VAL A 242 -14.24 6.60 13.55
N VAL A 243 -13.26 6.38 14.43
CA VAL A 243 -11.89 6.05 14.05
C VAL A 243 -11.64 4.55 14.24
N GLY A 244 -10.96 3.90 13.27
CA GLY A 244 -10.50 2.52 13.42
C GLY A 244 -11.53 1.44 13.06
N VAL A 245 -12.61 1.75 12.33
CA VAL A 245 -13.62 0.75 11.94
C VAL A 245 -13.15 -0.15 10.79
N HIS A 246 -12.53 0.42 9.77
CA HIS A 246 -12.15 -0.27 8.54
C HIS A 246 -10.63 -0.31 8.30
N GLY A 247 -9.84 -0.10 9.35
CA GLY A 247 -8.38 -0.06 9.31
C GLY A 247 -7.81 0.44 10.62
N PRO A 248 -6.51 0.75 10.67
CA PRO A 248 -5.85 1.15 11.90
C PRO A 248 -6.45 2.45 12.48
N LYS A 249 -6.60 2.47 13.79
CA LYS A 249 -7.00 3.65 14.54
C LYS A 249 -5.85 4.63 14.79
N GLU A 250 -4.63 4.11 14.71
CA GLU A 250 -3.40 4.86 14.94
C GLU A 250 -2.36 4.50 13.88
N VAL A 251 -1.68 5.52 13.34
CA VAL A 251 -0.69 5.33 12.29
C VAL A 251 0.58 6.12 12.59
N HIS A 252 1.72 5.48 12.41
CA HIS A 252 3.04 6.03 12.62
C HIS A 252 3.86 5.98 11.35
N MET A 253 4.63 7.03 11.09
CA MET A 253 5.55 7.13 9.98
C MET A 253 6.95 7.43 10.54
N VAL A 254 7.89 6.54 10.27
CA VAL A 254 9.32 6.70 10.56
C VAL A 254 10.05 6.94 9.26
N ILE A 255 10.63 8.13 9.09
CA ILE A 255 11.37 8.51 7.90
C ILE A 255 12.86 8.46 8.23
N LEU A 256 13.64 7.74 7.43
CA LEU A 256 15.10 7.68 7.52
C LEU A 256 15.74 8.81 6.70
N GLY A 257 16.76 9.47 7.26
CA GLY A 257 17.58 10.46 6.55
C GLY A 257 17.33 11.92 6.89
#